data_c69de7a708c29b13aa750d397e8fff88
#
_entry.id   c69de7a708c29b13aa750d397e8fff88
#
_cell.length_a   1.000
_cell.length_b   1.000
_cell.length_c   1.000
_cell.angle_alpha   90.00
_cell.angle_beta   90.00
_cell.angle_gamma   90.00
#
_symmetry.space_group_name_H-M   'P 1'
#
loop_
_entity.id
_entity.type
_entity.pdbx_description
1 polymer ?
#
loop_
_entity_poly.entity_id
_entity_poly.type
_entity_poly.pdbx_seq_one_letter_code
_entity_poly.pdbx_strand_id
1 'polypeptide(L)'
;MANAIRKKLSDSAVARWTVLIIVATAMMMGYFVNDVMSPLETLLEAPRSQGGLGWSSTDYGFFSGAGGLINVYLLMLFFSGLILDKMGVRFTGVLACSLMVLGVIIKLYGMNLTDGELFGLPASAAAMSLGFAIFGVGYEMTGITVSKAMVRWFTGHELALAMGIQLAMARLGTAAALSISAPIARHFSLSMPLLVSLAFLIIGLLAFLVFCVMDKKLDRGEREKENGARKTENTEEEFHFSDIGVTLRSPGFWLITLFCVLFYSAVSPFLKFASKLMVVKYGIDADVAGFFTSIAPFGTILLTPLFGSLYDRHGRGVTLIITGAAMLAFVHFGFALPIHSSSFAVALMVVLSIGYSLAPSALWPCVPKIIALKCLGTAYSMIFFIQNFGRSIIPMIVGRTNETDPTYTTSMLVFAVTALGAMCVAVAMLYVDRRKGYGLQKPNINHS
;
A
#
# COMPACT_ATOMS: atom_id res chain seq x y z
N MET A 1 32.03 -36.67 21.82
CA MET A 1 32.12 -36.05 20.48
C MET A 1 30.97 -35.07 20.35
N ALA A 2 31.28 -33.79 20.36
CA ALA A 2 30.28 -32.71 20.35
C ALA A 2 29.48 -32.76 19.07
N ASN A 3 28.15 -32.99 19.14
CA ASN A 3 27.21 -32.75 18.06
C ASN A 3 27.32 -31.27 17.70
N ALA A 4 28.03 -30.95 16.61
CA ALA A 4 28.01 -29.64 16.04
C ALA A 4 26.55 -29.35 15.71
N ILE A 5 25.91 -28.49 16.50
CA ILE A 5 24.55 -27.99 16.22
C ILE A 5 24.60 -27.35 14.83
N ARG A 6 24.10 -28.06 13.81
CA ARG A 6 24.00 -27.50 12.47
C ARG A 6 23.11 -26.25 12.55
N LYS A 7 23.71 -25.08 12.36
CA LYS A 7 23.00 -23.79 12.37
C LYS A 7 21.96 -23.80 11.25
N LYS A 8 20.75 -23.32 11.54
CA LYS A 8 19.74 -23.05 10.51
C LYS A 8 20.28 -22.00 9.55
N LEU A 9 19.83 -22.01 8.28
CA LEU A 9 20.21 -20.96 7.34
C LEU A 9 19.72 -19.56 7.83
N SER A 10 18.57 -19.51 8.52
CA SER A 10 18.06 -18.33 9.20
C SER A 10 18.91 -17.84 10.39
N ASP A 11 19.81 -18.67 10.94
CA ASP A 11 20.74 -18.25 12.00
C ASP A 11 21.89 -17.40 11.42
N SER A 12 22.13 -17.47 10.10
CA SER A 12 23.12 -16.64 9.42
C SER A 12 22.56 -15.24 9.15
N ALA A 13 23.16 -14.21 9.76
CA ALA A 13 22.77 -12.82 9.50
C ALA A 13 22.86 -12.48 8.01
N VAL A 14 23.92 -12.90 7.32
CA VAL A 14 24.09 -12.66 5.88
C VAL A 14 22.92 -13.24 5.08
N ALA A 15 22.49 -14.49 5.38
CA ALA A 15 21.38 -15.10 4.67
C ALA A 15 20.05 -14.37 4.93
N ARG A 16 19.77 -13.99 6.19
CA ARG A 16 18.56 -13.23 6.54
C ARG A 16 18.50 -11.90 5.83
N TRP A 17 19.57 -11.11 5.89
CA TRP A 17 19.61 -9.80 5.25
C TRP A 17 19.57 -9.89 3.73
N THR A 18 20.17 -10.91 3.13
CA THR A 18 20.06 -11.18 1.68
C THR A 18 18.61 -11.47 1.30
N VAL A 19 17.91 -12.31 2.07
CA VAL A 19 16.49 -12.60 1.84
C VAL A 19 15.65 -11.33 1.97
N LEU A 20 15.89 -10.52 3.00
CA LEU A 20 15.19 -9.25 3.16
C LEU A 20 15.35 -8.35 1.92
N ILE A 21 16.58 -8.15 1.46
CA ILE A 21 16.85 -7.30 0.28
C ILE A 21 16.11 -7.84 -0.94
N ILE A 22 16.17 -9.14 -1.20
CA ILE A 22 15.52 -9.77 -2.34
C ILE A 22 14.00 -9.54 -2.33
N VAL A 23 13.33 -9.89 -1.22
CA VAL A 23 11.86 -9.81 -1.16
C VAL A 23 11.36 -8.37 -1.02
N ALA A 24 12.11 -7.52 -0.30
CA ALA A 24 11.79 -6.10 -0.19
C ALA A 24 11.97 -5.36 -1.53
N THR A 25 12.95 -5.76 -2.34
CA THR A 25 13.13 -5.24 -3.71
C THR A 25 11.95 -5.63 -4.60
N ALA A 26 11.47 -6.88 -4.56
CA ALA A 26 10.29 -7.29 -5.31
C ALA A 26 9.04 -6.47 -4.89
N MET A 27 8.88 -6.22 -3.60
CA MET A 27 7.81 -5.36 -3.07
C MET A 27 7.98 -3.91 -3.53
N MET A 28 9.18 -3.34 -3.46
CA MET A 28 9.48 -1.98 -3.94
C MET A 28 9.11 -1.80 -5.41
N MET A 29 9.43 -2.77 -6.26
CA MET A 29 9.08 -2.76 -7.68
C MET A 29 7.56 -2.83 -7.89
N GLY A 30 6.83 -3.62 -7.10
CA GLY A 30 5.36 -3.63 -7.09
C GLY A 30 4.78 -2.25 -6.74
N TYR A 31 5.30 -1.59 -5.72
CA TYR A 31 4.88 -0.23 -5.33
C TYR A 31 5.21 0.81 -6.40
N PHE A 32 6.38 0.70 -7.04
CA PHE A 32 6.72 1.54 -8.19
C PHE A 32 5.66 1.42 -9.30
N VAL A 33 5.34 0.20 -9.71
CA VAL A 33 4.38 -0.06 -10.80
C VAL A 33 2.94 0.31 -10.44
N ASN A 34 2.59 0.24 -9.15
CA ASN A 34 1.28 0.69 -8.68
C ASN A 34 1.07 2.19 -8.91
N ASP A 35 2.14 2.98 -8.83
CA ASP A 35 2.07 4.44 -8.88
C ASP A 35 2.68 5.06 -10.14
N VAL A 36 3.29 4.26 -11.04
CA VAL A 36 4.00 4.72 -12.24
C VAL A 36 3.15 5.57 -13.19
N MET A 37 1.84 5.29 -13.27
CA MET A 37 0.92 6.04 -14.14
C MET A 37 0.38 7.31 -13.48
N SER A 38 0.59 7.51 -12.18
CA SER A 38 0.03 8.65 -11.44
C SER A 38 0.52 10.02 -11.95
N PRO A 39 1.80 10.24 -12.25
CA PRO A 39 2.26 11.52 -12.80
C PRO A 39 2.01 11.66 -14.32
N LEU A 40 1.47 10.64 -14.97
CA LEU A 40 1.24 10.62 -16.42
C LEU A 40 -0.19 11.02 -16.82
N GLU A 41 -1.06 11.34 -15.87
CA GLU A 41 -2.48 11.64 -16.14
C GLU A 41 -2.65 12.69 -17.24
N THR A 42 -1.92 13.83 -17.17
CA THR A 42 -1.96 14.89 -18.19
C THR A 42 -1.54 14.41 -19.59
N LEU A 43 -0.56 13.48 -19.64
CA LEU A 43 -0.10 12.91 -20.91
C LEU A 43 -1.10 11.88 -21.46
N LEU A 44 -1.77 11.11 -20.59
CA LEU A 44 -2.80 10.15 -20.99
C LEU A 44 -4.04 10.87 -21.57
N GLU A 45 -4.41 12.00 -20.98
CA GLU A 45 -5.54 12.83 -21.43
C GLU A 45 -5.22 13.65 -22.68
N ALA A 46 -3.95 13.91 -22.97
CA ALA A 46 -3.57 14.64 -24.16
C ALA A 46 -4.11 13.97 -25.43
N PRO A 47 -4.51 14.78 -26.46
CA PRO A 47 -4.98 14.24 -27.72
C PRO A 47 -3.97 13.27 -28.36
N ARG A 48 -4.45 12.27 -29.09
CA ARG A 48 -3.59 11.30 -29.80
C ARG A 48 -2.64 11.97 -30.79
N SER A 49 -3.07 13.08 -31.41
CA SER A 49 -2.22 13.90 -32.27
C SER A 49 -1.00 14.51 -31.58
N GLN A 50 -1.02 14.57 -30.25
CA GLN A 50 0.06 15.06 -29.38
C GLN A 50 0.78 13.91 -28.64
N GLY A 51 0.53 12.66 -29.03
CA GLY A 51 1.17 11.47 -28.43
C GLY A 51 0.48 10.95 -27.16
N GLY A 52 -0.70 11.49 -26.79
CA GLY A 52 -1.50 11.00 -25.68
C GLY A 52 -2.45 9.86 -26.08
N LEU A 53 -3.34 9.47 -25.19
CA LEU A 53 -4.38 8.46 -25.44
C LEU A 53 -5.77 9.06 -25.62
N GLY A 54 -5.95 10.36 -25.39
CA GLY A 54 -7.22 11.07 -25.50
C GLY A 54 -8.24 10.65 -24.43
N TRP A 55 -7.77 10.23 -23.28
CA TRP A 55 -8.66 9.85 -22.17
C TRP A 55 -9.34 11.07 -21.55
N SER A 56 -10.54 10.86 -21.02
CA SER A 56 -11.15 11.79 -20.09
C SER A 56 -10.64 11.60 -18.67
N SER A 57 -10.86 12.57 -17.80
CA SER A 57 -10.57 12.41 -16.36
C SER A 57 -11.40 11.28 -15.74
N THR A 58 -12.60 10.99 -16.28
CA THR A 58 -13.42 9.84 -15.87
C THR A 58 -12.75 8.52 -16.24
N ASP A 59 -12.19 8.40 -17.45
CA ASP A 59 -11.46 7.19 -17.89
C ASP A 59 -10.23 6.94 -17.01
N TYR A 60 -9.48 7.99 -16.71
CA TYR A 60 -8.33 7.89 -15.80
C TYR A 60 -8.76 7.53 -14.37
N GLY A 61 -9.87 8.08 -13.88
CA GLY A 61 -10.44 7.74 -12.58
C GLY A 61 -10.83 6.27 -12.50
N PHE A 62 -11.48 5.73 -13.54
CA PHE A 62 -11.82 4.30 -13.62
C PHE A 62 -10.57 3.44 -13.64
N PHE A 63 -9.59 3.76 -14.50
CA PHE A 63 -8.30 3.08 -14.55
C PHE A 63 -7.61 3.07 -13.18
N SER A 64 -7.54 4.22 -12.51
CA SER A 64 -6.88 4.34 -11.19
C SER A 64 -7.57 3.54 -10.09
N GLY A 65 -8.90 3.40 -10.16
CA GLY A 65 -9.68 2.56 -9.26
C GLY A 65 -9.60 1.07 -9.57
N ALA A 66 -9.27 0.70 -10.81
CA ALA A 66 -9.31 -0.68 -11.29
C ALA A 66 -8.35 -1.61 -10.52
N GLY A 67 -7.24 -1.10 -10.00
CA GLY A 67 -6.26 -1.89 -9.24
C GLY A 67 -6.82 -2.64 -8.02
N GLY A 68 -7.94 -2.17 -7.46
CA GLY A 68 -8.62 -2.83 -6.34
C GLY A 68 -9.85 -3.66 -6.74
N LEU A 69 -10.35 -3.55 -7.99
CA LEU A 69 -11.66 -4.13 -8.36
C LEU A 69 -11.74 -5.65 -8.15
N ILE A 70 -10.78 -6.41 -8.65
CA ILE A 70 -10.79 -7.87 -8.51
C ILE A 70 -10.66 -8.26 -7.03
N ASN A 71 -9.83 -7.56 -6.26
CA ASN A 71 -9.66 -7.81 -4.84
C ASN A 71 -10.95 -7.58 -4.04
N VAL A 72 -11.72 -6.56 -4.42
CA VAL A 72 -12.98 -6.20 -3.77
C VAL A 72 -14.12 -7.11 -4.22
N TYR A 73 -14.38 -7.19 -5.52
CA TYR A 73 -15.59 -7.87 -6.03
C TYR A 73 -15.47 -9.39 -6.09
N LEU A 74 -14.25 -9.93 -6.25
CA LEU A 74 -14.00 -11.37 -6.25
C LEU A 74 -13.35 -11.88 -4.97
N LEU A 75 -13.29 -11.07 -3.91
CA LEU A 75 -12.72 -11.44 -2.61
C LEU A 75 -11.29 -12.01 -2.71
N MET A 76 -10.53 -11.60 -3.74
CA MET A 76 -9.23 -12.21 -4.04
C MET A 76 -8.21 -12.03 -2.93
N LEU A 77 -8.32 -10.98 -2.11
CA LEU A 77 -7.43 -10.81 -0.95
C LEU A 77 -7.66 -11.92 0.09
N PHE A 78 -8.91 -12.35 0.28
CA PHE A 78 -9.24 -13.48 1.16
C PHE A 78 -8.69 -14.80 0.57
N PHE A 79 -8.93 -15.05 -0.73
CA PHE A 79 -8.38 -16.23 -1.40
C PHE A 79 -6.85 -16.23 -1.42
N SER A 80 -6.22 -15.08 -1.54
CA SER A 80 -4.77 -14.93 -1.48
C SER A 80 -4.19 -15.41 -0.15
N GLY A 81 -4.86 -15.11 0.96
CA GLY A 81 -4.51 -15.64 2.29
C GLY A 81 -4.62 -17.17 2.34
N LEU A 82 -5.72 -17.74 1.82
CA LEU A 82 -5.92 -19.19 1.77
C LEU A 82 -4.87 -19.89 0.89
N ILE A 83 -4.53 -19.31 -0.26
CA ILE A 83 -3.47 -19.81 -1.14
C ILE A 83 -2.14 -19.80 -0.40
N LEU A 84 -1.83 -18.70 0.31
CA LEU A 84 -0.60 -18.55 1.07
C LEU A 84 -0.48 -19.59 2.19
N ASP A 85 -1.58 -19.90 2.88
CA ASP A 85 -1.58 -20.87 3.97
C ASP A 85 -1.50 -22.32 3.47
N LYS A 86 -2.18 -22.65 2.37
CA LYS A 86 -2.18 -24.00 1.80
C LYS A 86 -0.96 -24.31 0.95
N MET A 87 -0.51 -23.36 0.12
CA MET A 87 0.54 -23.59 -0.88
C MET A 87 1.89 -23.00 -0.48
N GLY A 88 1.92 -22.21 0.58
CA GLY A 88 3.13 -21.64 1.16
C GLY A 88 3.68 -20.42 0.43
N VAL A 89 4.70 -19.80 1.03
CA VAL A 89 5.29 -18.52 0.61
C VAL A 89 5.88 -18.58 -0.81
N ARG A 90 6.50 -19.70 -1.18
CA ARG A 90 7.18 -19.86 -2.48
C ARG A 90 6.19 -19.82 -3.65
N PHE A 91 5.19 -20.68 -3.61
CA PHE A 91 4.18 -20.74 -4.68
C PHE A 91 3.42 -19.41 -4.79
N THR A 92 2.93 -18.91 -3.66
CA THR A 92 2.13 -17.68 -3.62
C THR A 92 2.90 -16.48 -4.12
N GLY A 93 4.19 -16.36 -3.77
CA GLY A 93 5.00 -15.24 -4.23
C GLY A 93 5.36 -15.32 -5.71
N VAL A 94 5.65 -16.50 -6.25
CA VAL A 94 5.87 -16.65 -7.70
C VAL A 94 4.58 -16.34 -8.46
N LEU A 95 3.43 -16.84 -8.01
CA LEU A 95 2.12 -16.50 -8.59
C LEU A 95 1.87 -15.00 -8.56
N ALA A 96 2.10 -14.36 -7.42
CA ALA A 96 1.92 -12.92 -7.23
C ALA A 96 2.78 -12.10 -8.19
N CYS A 97 4.09 -12.40 -8.27
CA CYS A 97 4.99 -11.73 -9.19
C CYS A 97 4.60 -11.97 -10.67
N SER A 98 4.15 -13.18 -11.01
CA SER A 98 3.69 -13.50 -12.36
C SER A 98 2.43 -12.75 -12.75
N LEU A 99 1.46 -12.59 -11.82
CA LEU A 99 0.26 -11.78 -12.05
C LEU A 99 0.60 -10.30 -12.22
N MET A 100 1.58 -9.77 -11.47
CA MET A 100 2.04 -8.39 -11.66
C MET A 100 2.66 -8.20 -13.05
N VAL A 101 3.52 -9.12 -13.51
CA VAL A 101 4.13 -9.08 -14.85
C VAL A 101 3.04 -9.15 -15.92
N LEU A 102 2.10 -10.11 -15.82
CA LEU A 102 0.99 -10.25 -16.76
C LEU A 102 0.15 -8.97 -16.83
N GLY A 103 -0.17 -8.37 -15.69
CA GLY A 103 -0.94 -7.13 -15.63
C GLY A 103 -0.25 -5.98 -16.36
N VAL A 104 1.07 -5.84 -16.24
CA VAL A 104 1.83 -4.80 -16.98
C VAL A 104 1.90 -5.10 -18.46
N ILE A 105 2.04 -6.35 -18.86
CA ILE A 105 2.00 -6.75 -20.29
C ILE A 105 0.64 -6.34 -20.91
N ILE A 106 -0.47 -6.61 -20.20
CA ILE A 106 -1.81 -6.22 -20.67
C ILE A 106 -1.93 -4.68 -20.73
N LYS A 107 -1.38 -3.93 -19.75
CA LYS A 107 -1.35 -2.46 -19.81
C LYS A 107 -0.58 -1.95 -21.03
N LEU A 108 0.58 -2.52 -21.34
CA LEU A 108 1.36 -2.17 -22.53
C LEU A 108 0.61 -2.49 -23.82
N TYR A 109 -0.06 -3.64 -23.88
CA TYR A 109 -0.93 -3.95 -25.03
C TYR A 109 -2.07 -2.95 -25.14
N GLY A 110 -2.76 -2.63 -24.04
CA GLY A 110 -3.85 -1.66 -24.02
C GLY A 110 -3.44 -0.26 -24.50
N MET A 111 -2.22 0.18 -24.17
CA MET A 111 -1.68 1.47 -24.59
C MET A 111 -1.55 1.60 -26.11
N ASN A 112 -1.38 0.50 -26.83
CA ASN A 112 -1.27 0.48 -28.29
C ASN A 112 -2.61 0.33 -29.02
N LEU A 113 -3.72 0.15 -28.30
CA LEU A 113 -5.04 0.08 -28.90
C LEU A 113 -5.48 1.49 -29.37
N THR A 114 -5.79 1.62 -30.65
CA THR A 114 -6.10 2.92 -31.26
C THR A 114 -7.59 3.23 -31.30
N ASP A 115 -8.42 2.24 -31.57
CA ASP A 115 -9.83 2.42 -31.88
C ASP A 115 -10.72 1.46 -31.07
N GLY A 116 -11.97 1.84 -30.93
CA GLY A 116 -13.02 1.07 -30.29
C GLY A 116 -13.36 1.52 -28.86
N GLU A 117 -14.58 1.18 -28.49
CA GLU A 117 -15.10 1.35 -27.15
C GLU A 117 -15.47 -0.03 -26.57
N LEU A 118 -15.21 -0.21 -25.29
CA LEU A 118 -15.57 -1.42 -24.55
C LEU A 118 -16.18 -1.00 -23.21
N PHE A 119 -17.43 -1.39 -22.96
CA PHE A 119 -18.18 -1.01 -21.76
C PHE A 119 -18.30 0.51 -21.52
N GLY A 120 -18.37 1.30 -22.60
CA GLY A 120 -18.45 2.77 -22.52
C GLY A 120 -17.14 3.47 -22.19
N LEU A 121 -16.01 2.75 -22.27
CA LEU A 121 -14.66 3.27 -22.11
C LEU A 121 -13.89 3.13 -23.42
N PRO A 122 -12.93 4.01 -23.72
CA PRO A 122 -11.96 3.78 -24.80
C PRO A 122 -11.31 2.40 -24.63
N ALA A 123 -11.11 1.66 -25.72
CA ALA A 123 -10.55 0.32 -25.69
C ALA A 123 -9.20 0.26 -24.94
N SER A 124 -8.37 1.31 -25.11
CA SER A 124 -7.12 1.48 -24.37
C SER A 124 -7.34 1.58 -22.86
N ALA A 125 -8.31 2.38 -22.41
CA ALA A 125 -8.63 2.54 -20.98
C ALA A 125 -9.17 1.24 -20.39
N ALA A 126 -10.07 0.54 -21.10
CA ALA A 126 -10.64 -0.73 -20.66
C ALA A 126 -9.56 -1.82 -20.53
N ALA A 127 -8.70 -1.99 -21.55
CA ALA A 127 -7.63 -2.98 -21.52
C ALA A 127 -6.58 -2.67 -20.44
N MET A 128 -6.18 -1.41 -20.31
CA MET A 128 -5.24 -1.00 -19.26
C MET A 128 -5.82 -1.16 -17.85
N SER A 129 -7.14 -0.92 -17.68
CA SER A 129 -7.85 -1.16 -16.42
C SER A 129 -7.88 -2.64 -16.05
N LEU A 130 -8.14 -3.52 -17.03
CA LEU A 130 -8.05 -4.97 -16.82
C LEU A 130 -6.64 -5.40 -16.40
N GLY A 131 -5.62 -4.89 -17.10
CA GLY A 131 -4.22 -5.13 -16.74
C GLY A 131 -3.90 -4.65 -15.33
N PHE A 132 -4.42 -3.48 -14.93
CA PHE A 132 -4.20 -2.94 -13.59
C PHE A 132 -4.96 -3.73 -12.52
N ALA A 133 -6.14 -4.24 -12.82
CA ALA A 133 -6.90 -5.11 -11.91
C ALA A 133 -6.18 -6.45 -11.64
N ILE A 134 -5.63 -7.08 -12.69
CA ILE A 134 -4.82 -8.31 -12.56
C ILE A 134 -3.53 -8.02 -11.80
N PHE A 135 -2.83 -6.93 -12.13
CA PHE A 135 -1.67 -6.46 -11.38
C PHE A 135 -2.00 -6.28 -9.90
N GLY A 136 -3.15 -5.67 -9.59
CA GLY A 136 -3.59 -5.40 -8.22
C GLY A 136 -3.75 -6.64 -7.36
N VAL A 137 -4.20 -7.76 -7.94
CA VAL A 137 -4.23 -9.07 -7.23
C VAL A 137 -2.82 -9.49 -6.84
N GLY A 138 -1.89 -9.50 -7.80
CA GLY A 138 -0.50 -9.87 -7.54
C GLY A 138 0.18 -8.93 -6.53
N TYR A 139 -0.11 -7.63 -6.61
CA TYR A 139 0.42 -6.61 -5.71
C TYR A 139 0.01 -6.86 -4.25
N GLU A 140 -1.27 -7.09 -3.98
CA GLU A 140 -1.76 -7.37 -2.62
C GLU A 140 -1.25 -8.74 -2.12
N MET A 141 -1.23 -9.77 -2.98
CA MET A 141 -0.64 -11.08 -2.66
C MET A 141 0.85 -10.95 -2.28
N THR A 142 1.61 -10.12 -2.98
CA THR A 142 3.03 -9.89 -2.67
C THR A 142 3.19 -9.32 -1.26
N GLY A 143 2.36 -8.35 -0.86
CA GLY A 143 2.42 -7.72 0.45
C GLY A 143 2.28 -8.74 1.60
N ILE A 144 1.26 -9.60 1.55
CA ILE A 144 1.04 -10.62 2.59
C ILE A 144 2.11 -11.71 2.56
N THR A 145 2.58 -12.09 1.36
CA THR A 145 3.59 -13.13 1.18
C THR A 145 4.94 -12.70 1.72
N VAL A 146 5.36 -11.47 1.41
CA VAL A 146 6.62 -10.90 1.90
C VAL A 146 6.60 -10.74 3.41
N SER A 147 5.48 -10.28 3.98
CA SER A 147 5.33 -10.19 5.45
C SER A 147 5.47 -11.56 6.12
N LYS A 148 4.84 -12.61 5.56
CA LYS A 148 4.98 -13.99 6.09
C LYS A 148 6.41 -14.51 5.94
N ALA A 149 7.09 -14.19 4.84
CA ALA A 149 8.50 -14.53 4.65
C ALA A 149 9.39 -13.87 5.72
N MET A 150 9.15 -12.58 6.03
CA MET A 150 9.90 -11.88 7.07
C MET A 150 9.70 -12.50 8.43
N VAL A 151 8.47 -12.80 8.82
CA VAL A 151 8.20 -13.51 10.08
C VAL A 151 8.98 -14.82 10.13
N ARG A 152 8.91 -15.65 9.08
CA ARG A 152 9.59 -16.93 9.02
C ARG A 152 11.12 -16.85 9.18
N TRP A 153 11.74 -15.86 8.52
CA TRP A 153 13.20 -15.72 8.48
C TRP A 153 13.80 -14.96 9.65
N PHE A 154 13.01 -14.07 10.28
CA PHE A 154 13.48 -13.17 11.32
C PHE A 154 12.88 -13.42 12.70
N THR A 155 12.00 -14.42 12.89
CA THR A 155 11.53 -14.79 14.23
C THR A 155 12.70 -15.21 15.11
N GLY A 156 12.79 -14.58 16.31
CA GLY A 156 13.93 -14.75 17.21
C GLY A 156 15.15 -13.89 16.89
N HIS A 157 15.04 -13.00 15.90
CA HIS A 157 16.06 -12.05 15.46
C HIS A 157 15.47 -10.64 15.31
N GLU A 158 16.03 -9.78 14.46
CA GLU A 158 15.65 -8.38 14.29
C GLU A 158 14.38 -8.20 13.43
N LEU A 159 13.27 -8.87 13.77
CA LEU A 159 12.03 -8.89 12.95
C LEU A 159 11.43 -7.50 12.75
N ALA A 160 11.35 -6.68 13.80
CA ALA A 160 10.76 -5.34 13.69
C ALA A 160 11.57 -4.44 12.75
N LEU A 161 12.91 -4.52 12.83
CA LEU A 161 13.79 -3.77 11.92
C LEU A 161 13.64 -4.25 10.47
N ALA A 162 13.56 -5.57 10.24
CA ALA A 162 13.36 -6.14 8.90
C ALA A 162 12.03 -5.69 8.28
N MET A 163 10.93 -5.72 9.05
CA MET A 163 9.62 -5.24 8.59
C MET A 163 9.63 -3.73 8.34
N GLY A 164 10.35 -2.95 9.16
CA GLY A 164 10.51 -1.52 8.96
C GLY A 164 11.24 -1.19 7.66
N ILE A 165 12.34 -1.88 7.36
CA ILE A 165 13.11 -1.70 6.11
C ILE A 165 12.27 -2.11 4.89
N GLN A 166 11.53 -3.22 4.98
CA GLN A 166 10.61 -3.66 3.93
C GLN A 166 9.60 -2.56 3.57
N LEU A 167 8.97 -1.94 4.58
CA LEU A 167 8.01 -0.86 4.36
C LEU A 167 8.68 0.41 3.82
N ALA A 168 9.87 0.74 4.28
CA ALA A 168 10.64 1.87 3.76
C ALA A 168 10.97 1.68 2.28
N MET A 169 11.39 0.49 1.87
CA MET A 169 11.65 0.16 0.46
C MET A 169 10.37 0.24 -0.39
N ALA A 170 9.23 -0.22 0.13
CA ALA A 170 7.94 -0.06 -0.55
C ALA A 170 7.63 1.42 -0.81
N ARG A 171 7.78 2.28 0.21
CA ARG A 171 7.58 3.74 0.07
C ARG A 171 8.56 4.39 -0.90
N LEU A 172 9.81 3.92 -0.92
CA LEU A 172 10.81 4.35 -1.90
C LEU A 172 10.35 4.03 -3.33
N GLY A 173 9.74 2.86 -3.55
CA GLY A 173 9.14 2.49 -4.85
C GLY A 173 8.07 3.50 -5.30
N THR A 174 7.11 3.83 -4.43
CA THR A 174 6.10 4.88 -4.72
C THR A 174 6.74 6.23 -5.00
N ALA A 175 7.69 6.65 -4.15
CA ALA A 175 8.35 7.94 -4.32
C ALA A 175 9.14 8.04 -5.64
N ALA A 176 9.85 6.98 -6.00
CA ALA A 176 10.56 6.89 -7.28
C ALA A 176 9.59 6.95 -8.46
N ALA A 177 8.48 6.20 -8.42
CA ALA A 177 7.48 6.22 -9.47
C ALA A 177 6.93 7.65 -9.70
N LEU A 178 6.55 8.33 -8.63
CA LEU A 178 6.02 9.68 -8.72
C LEU A 178 7.07 10.66 -9.27
N SER A 179 8.34 10.54 -8.88
CA SER A 179 9.39 11.49 -9.25
C SER A 179 9.89 11.32 -10.69
N ILE A 180 10.05 10.07 -11.18
CA ILE A 180 10.78 9.82 -12.42
C ILE A 180 9.91 9.47 -13.62
N SER A 181 8.64 9.09 -13.42
CA SER A 181 7.81 8.57 -14.53
C SER A 181 7.45 9.65 -15.56
N ALA A 182 7.12 10.88 -15.14
CA ALA A 182 6.81 11.96 -16.07
C ALA A 182 8.05 12.38 -16.89
N PRO A 183 9.24 12.64 -16.31
CA PRO A 183 10.45 12.87 -17.07
C PRO A 183 10.76 11.74 -18.08
N ILE A 184 10.66 10.48 -17.66
CA ILE A 184 10.90 9.34 -18.58
C ILE A 184 9.90 9.36 -19.75
N ALA A 185 8.62 9.57 -19.48
CA ALA A 185 7.60 9.59 -20.52
C ALA A 185 7.82 10.71 -21.53
N ARG A 186 8.22 11.90 -21.08
CA ARG A 186 8.43 13.09 -21.92
C ARG A 186 9.70 13.02 -22.75
N HIS A 187 10.81 12.50 -22.16
CA HIS A 187 12.08 12.42 -22.86
C HIS A 187 12.19 11.23 -23.82
N PHE A 188 11.43 10.17 -23.61
CA PHE A 188 11.47 8.97 -24.46
C PHE A 188 10.14 8.69 -25.14
N SER A 189 9.15 8.18 -24.39
CA SER A 189 7.79 7.90 -24.90
C SER A 189 6.84 7.64 -23.75
N LEU A 190 5.53 7.80 -24.00
CA LEU A 190 4.48 7.54 -22.99
C LEU A 190 4.49 6.07 -22.51
N SER A 191 4.94 5.12 -23.32
CA SER A 191 5.05 3.70 -22.96
C SER A 191 6.31 3.35 -22.17
N MET A 192 7.33 4.21 -22.21
CA MET A 192 8.64 3.90 -21.59
C MET A 192 8.57 3.65 -20.08
N PRO A 193 7.81 4.42 -19.27
CA PRO A 193 7.65 4.10 -17.85
C PRO A 193 7.06 2.70 -17.58
N LEU A 194 6.15 2.23 -18.44
CA LEU A 194 5.61 0.86 -18.33
C LEU A 194 6.61 -0.20 -18.77
N LEU A 195 7.46 0.07 -19.78
CA LEU A 195 8.55 -0.83 -20.17
C LEU A 195 9.59 -0.95 -19.05
N VAL A 196 9.97 0.15 -18.42
CA VAL A 196 10.83 0.15 -17.22
C VAL A 196 10.17 -0.64 -16.09
N SER A 197 8.86 -0.47 -15.90
CA SER A 197 8.07 -1.23 -14.93
C SER A 197 8.12 -2.72 -15.20
N LEU A 198 7.96 -3.14 -16.46
CA LEU A 198 8.03 -4.54 -16.87
C LEU A 198 9.41 -5.13 -16.58
N ALA A 199 10.48 -4.41 -16.94
CA ALA A 199 11.84 -4.82 -16.65
C ALA A 199 12.07 -4.99 -15.14
N PHE A 200 11.61 -4.05 -14.33
CA PHE A 200 11.70 -4.13 -12.88
C PHE A 200 10.95 -5.34 -12.32
N LEU A 201 9.72 -5.61 -12.78
CA LEU A 201 8.95 -6.76 -12.31
C LEU A 201 9.58 -8.10 -12.74
N ILE A 202 10.18 -8.18 -13.93
CA ILE A 202 10.92 -9.37 -14.35
C ILE A 202 12.14 -9.60 -13.45
N ILE A 203 12.90 -8.54 -13.14
CA ILE A 203 14.01 -8.61 -12.19
C ILE A 203 13.50 -9.03 -10.81
N GLY A 204 12.38 -8.47 -10.35
CA GLY A 204 11.73 -8.86 -9.10
C GLY A 204 11.29 -10.31 -9.05
N LEU A 205 10.72 -10.83 -10.13
CA LEU A 205 10.34 -12.25 -10.27
C LEU A 205 11.58 -13.15 -10.22
N LEU A 206 12.63 -12.82 -10.96
CA LEU A 206 13.90 -13.59 -10.95
C LEU A 206 14.53 -13.56 -9.55
N ALA A 207 14.55 -12.41 -8.89
CA ALA A 207 15.04 -12.30 -7.52
C ALA A 207 14.17 -13.15 -6.55
N PHE A 208 12.85 -13.16 -6.72
CA PHE A 208 11.97 -13.99 -5.91
C PHE A 208 12.19 -15.49 -6.15
N LEU A 209 12.53 -15.91 -7.37
CA LEU A 209 12.92 -17.31 -7.65
C LEU A 209 14.21 -17.69 -6.90
N VAL A 210 15.18 -16.77 -6.78
CA VAL A 210 16.37 -16.98 -5.94
C VAL A 210 15.97 -17.15 -4.47
N PHE A 211 15.06 -16.31 -3.96
CA PHE A 211 14.50 -16.48 -2.61
C PHE A 211 13.88 -17.89 -2.44
N CYS A 212 13.11 -18.38 -3.43
CA CYS A 212 12.50 -19.72 -3.37
C CYS A 212 13.56 -20.83 -3.19
N VAL A 213 14.72 -20.70 -3.84
CA VAL A 213 15.84 -21.65 -3.67
C VAL A 213 16.42 -21.58 -2.25
N MET A 214 16.60 -20.37 -1.72
CA MET A 214 17.10 -20.17 -0.35
C MET A 214 16.11 -20.72 0.69
N ASP A 215 14.83 -20.43 0.53
CA ASP A 215 13.76 -20.88 1.41
C ASP A 215 13.59 -22.42 1.39
N LYS A 216 13.78 -23.06 0.22
CA LYS A 216 13.81 -24.54 0.11
C LYS A 216 15.00 -25.15 0.87
N LYS A 217 16.15 -24.48 0.89
CA LYS A 217 17.31 -24.91 1.68
C LYS A 217 17.04 -24.79 3.19
N LEU A 218 16.30 -23.75 3.62
CA LEU A 218 15.86 -23.60 5.01
C LEU A 218 14.97 -24.77 5.42
N ASP A 219 13.95 -25.14 4.61
CA ASP A 219 13.06 -26.28 4.89
C ASP A 219 13.83 -27.59 5.06
N ARG A 220 14.83 -27.84 4.21
CA ARG A 220 15.65 -29.05 4.33
C ARG A 220 16.40 -29.09 5.66
N GLY A 221 16.99 -27.96 6.06
CA GLY A 221 17.68 -27.85 7.33
C GLY A 221 16.76 -28.02 8.55
N GLU A 222 15.49 -27.60 8.44
CA GLU A 222 14.48 -27.77 9.48
C GLU A 222 14.06 -29.25 9.61
N ARG A 223 13.72 -29.91 8.50
CA ARG A 223 13.35 -31.34 8.48
C ARG A 223 14.46 -32.27 8.96
N GLU A 224 15.72 -31.98 8.65
CA GLU A 224 16.87 -32.75 9.15
C GLU A 224 17.02 -32.62 10.66
N LYS A 225 16.61 -31.47 11.27
CA LYS A 225 16.60 -31.28 12.72
C LYS A 225 15.40 -31.96 13.40
N GLU A 226 14.21 -31.90 12.80
CA GLU A 226 13.00 -32.55 13.33
C GLU A 226 13.12 -34.07 13.37
N ASN A 227 13.78 -34.66 12.39
CA ASN A 227 14.07 -36.11 12.40
C ASN A 227 15.06 -36.51 13.48
N GLY A 228 15.77 -35.57 14.13
CA GLY A 228 16.72 -35.78 15.21
C GLY A 228 16.22 -35.37 16.61
N ALA A 229 15.10 -34.67 16.72
CA ALA A 229 14.56 -34.22 17.98
C ALA A 229 13.07 -34.59 18.11
N ARG A 230 12.68 -35.16 19.26
CA ARG A 230 11.27 -35.40 19.62
C ARG A 230 10.47 -34.11 19.47
N LYS A 231 9.33 -34.20 18.76
CA LYS A 231 8.33 -33.12 18.61
C LYS A 231 8.05 -32.50 20.00
N THR A 232 8.46 -31.24 20.15
CA THR A 232 7.87 -30.36 21.17
C THR A 232 6.63 -29.78 20.50
N GLU A 233 5.45 -30.16 20.94
CA GLU A 233 4.19 -29.55 20.53
C GLU A 233 4.24 -28.06 20.90
N ASN A 234 4.45 -27.22 19.91
CA ASN A 234 4.07 -25.81 20.02
C ASN A 234 2.54 -25.78 19.98
N THR A 235 1.91 -25.65 21.12
CA THR A 235 0.51 -25.27 21.29
C THR A 235 0.36 -23.81 20.84
N GLU A 236 0.44 -23.55 19.53
CA GLU A 236 -0.21 -22.37 18.96
C GLU A 236 -1.72 -22.62 19.08
N GLU A 237 -2.44 -21.76 19.79
CA GLU A 237 -3.90 -21.85 19.88
C GLU A 237 -4.45 -21.88 18.45
N GLU A 238 -5.07 -23.00 18.04
CA GLU A 238 -5.59 -23.20 16.71
C GLU A 238 -6.69 -22.15 16.43
N PHE A 239 -6.60 -21.54 15.24
CA PHE A 239 -7.60 -20.61 14.74
C PHE A 239 -8.91 -21.38 14.44
N HIS A 240 -10.00 -20.97 15.04
CA HIS A 240 -11.34 -21.47 14.75
C HIS A 240 -12.17 -20.40 14.00
N PHE A 241 -12.99 -20.82 13.05
CA PHE A 241 -13.91 -19.90 12.35
C PHE A 241 -14.86 -19.14 13.29
N SER A 242 -15.12 -19.66 14.50
CA SER A 242 -15.85 -18.95 15.55
C SER A 242 -15.15 -17.68 16.02
N ASP A 243 -13.83 -17.60 15.90
CA ASP A 243 -13.02 -16.45 16.32
C ASP A 243 -13.26 -15.22 15.43
N ILE A 244 -13.64 -15.45 14.15
CA ILE A 244 -14.10 -14.39 13.25
C ILE A 244 -15.34 -13.70 13.84
N GLY A 245 -16.30 -14.48 14.34
CA GLY A 245 -17.52 -13.95 14.96
C GLY A 245 -17.25 -13.06 16.17
N VAL A 246 -16.22 -13.39 16.98
CA VAL A 246 -15.80 -12.57 18.12
C VAL A 246 -15.20 -11.26 17.66
N THR A 247 -14.34 -11.30 16.65
CA THR A 247 -13.71 -10.10 16.07
C THR A 247 -14.75 -9.15 15.48
N LEU A 248 -15.72 -9.68 14.72
CA LEU A 248 -16.80 -8.89 14.10
C LEU A 248 -17.78 -8.27 15.13
N ARG A 249 -17.87 -8.80 16.33
CA ARG A 249 -18.68 -8.22 17.41
C ARG A 249 -17.97 -7.12 18.18
N SER A 250 -16.68 -6.92 17.96
CA SER A 250 -15.91 -5.87 18.64
C SER A 250 -16.18 -4.49 18.04
N PRO A 251 -16.73 -3.52 18.80
CA PRO A 251 -16.88 -2.14 18.31
C PRO A 251 -15.53 -1.50 17.94
N GLY A 252 -14.46 -1.84 18.66
CA GLY A 252 -13.13 -1.34 18.38
C GLY A 252 -12.61 -1.81 17.01
N PHE A 253 -12.91 -3.05 16.60
CA PHE A 253 -12.58 -3.56 15.28
C PHE A 253 -13.21 -2.70 14.17
N TRP A 254 -14.51 -2.43 14.25
CA TRP A 254 -15.21 -1.64 13.25
C TRP A 254 -14.75 -0.19 13.20
N LEU A 255 -14.43 0.40 14.34
CA LEU A 255 -13.89 1.76 14.38
C LEU A 255 -12.52 1.85 13.73
N ILE A 256 -11.60 0.89 13.99
CA ILE A 256 -10.31 0.84 13.31
C ILE A 256 -10.51 0.61 11.80
N THR A 257 -11.37 -0.33 11.41
CA THR A 257 -11.65 -0.64 10.01
C THR A 257 -12.21 0.57 9.28
N LEU A 258 -13.22 1.24 9.84
CA LEU A 258 -13.84 2.43 9.26
C LEU A 258 -12.83 3.59 9.18
N PHE A 259 -12.01 3.77 10.21
CA PHE A 259 -10.93 4.74 10.16
C PHE A 259 -9.96 4.44 9.01
N CYS A 260 -9.51 3.19 8.86
CA CYS A 260 -8.62 2.78 7.77
C CYS A 260 -9.22 3.10 6.40
N VAL A 261 -10.49 2.73 6.16
CA VAL A 261 -11.16 3.03 4.89
C VAL A 261 -11.13 4.53 4.60
N LEU A 262 -11.60 5.34 5.53
CA LEU A 262 -11.72 6.79 5.33
C LEU A 262 -10.36 7.46 5.21
N PHE A 263 -9.41 7.14 6.09
CA PHE A 263 -8.08 7.74 6.09
C PHE A 263 -7.29 7.41 4.81
N TYR A 264 -7.22 6.13 4.44
CA TYR A 264 -6.48 5.74 3.25
C TYR A 264 -7.20 6.12 1.96
N SER A 265 -8.53 6.30 1.98
CA SER A 265 -9.29 6.86 0.87
C SER A 265 -9.00 8.34 0.63
N ALA A 266 -8.62 9.08 1.68
CA ALA A 266 -8.20 10.47 1.54
C ALA A 266 -6.75 10.62 1.04
N VAL A 267 -5.89 9.61 1.18
CA VAL A 267 -4.47 9.72 0.83
C VAL A 267 -4.13 8.99 -0.46
N SER A 268 -4.41 7.69 -0.55
CA SER A 268 -3.94 6.88 -1.67
C SER A 268 -4.53 7.31 -3.01
N PRO A 269 -5.86 7.55 -3.13
CA PRO A 269 -6.42 8.11 -4.35
C PRO A 269 -5.94 9.54 -4.64
N PHE A 270 -5.78 10.39 -3.62
CA PHE A 270 -5.25 11.73 -3.82
C PHE A 270 -3.89 11.72 -4.54
N LEU A 271 -2.96 10.84 -4.13
CA LEU A 271 -1.65 10.73 -4.76
C LEU A 271 -1.71 10.33 -6.24
N LYS A 272 -2.82 9.70 -6.71
CA LYS A 272 -3.02 9.37 -8.12
C LYS A 272 -3.28 10.60 -8.97
N PHE A 273 -3.92 11.65 -8.41
CA PHE A 273 -4.29 12.89 -9.09
C PHE A 273 -3.41 14.08 -8.71
N ALA A 274 -2.57 13.94 -7.68
CA ALA A 274 -1.83 15.06 -7.10
C ALA A 274 -0.87 15.72 -8.10
N SER A 275 -0.20 14.94 -8.96
CA SER A 275 0.74 15.50 -9.94
C SER A 275 0.02 16.39 -10.98
N LYS A 276 -1.15 15.98 -11.46
CA LYS A 276 -1.98 16.79 -12.37
C LYS A 276 -2.51 18.04 -11.65
N LEU A 277 -2.95 17.92 -10.40
CA LEU A 277 -3.35 19.07 -9.58
C LEU A 277 -2.21 20.10 -9.47
N MET A 278 -0.97 19.66 -9.26
CA MET A 278 0.19 20.54 -9.21
C MET A 278 0.42 21.29 -10.52
N VAL A 279 0.25 20.60 -11.65
CA VAL A 279 0.39 21.22 -12.99
C VAL A 279 -0.75 22.18 -13.27
N VAL A 280 -1.99 21.73 -13.18
CA VAL A 280 -3.16 22.48 -13.67
C VAL A 280 -3.52 23.63 -12.75
N LYS A 281 -3.57 23.40 -11.45
CA LYS A 281 -4.00 24.43 -10.48
C LYS A 281 -2.87 25.35 -10.05
N TYR A 282 -1.67 24.83 -9.89
CA TYR A 282 -0.54 25.59 -9.30
C TYR A 282 0.52 26.00 -10.32
N GLY A 283 0.37 25.61 -11.61
CA GLY A 283 1.29 25.98 -12.67
C GLY A 283 2.70 25.44 -12.49
N ILE A 284 2.85 24.35 -11.72
CA ILE A 284 4.14 23.69 -11.54
C ILE A 284 4.48 22.94 -12.82
N ASP A 285 5.75 23.03 -13.24
CA ASP A 285 6.22 22.30 -14.41
C ASP A 285 5.97 20.79 -14.24
N ALA A 286 5.47 20.16 -15.29
CA ALA A 286 5.03 18.79 -15.25
C ALA A 286 6.18 17.77 -15.05
N ASP A 287 7.44 18.15 -15.36
CA ASP A 287 8.61 17.31 -15.11
C ASP A 287 8.97 17.24 -13.63
N VAL A 288 8.63 18.29 -12.86
CA VAL A 288 8.89 18.36 -11.43
C VAL A 288 7.66 18.18 -10.54
N ALA A 289 6.47 18.24 -11.10
CA ALA A 289 5.21 18.08 -10.35
C ALA A 289 5.15 16.74 -9.59
N GLY A 290 5.60 15.67 -10.23
CA GLY A 290 5.72 14.35 -9.61
C GLY A 290 6.71 14.32 -8.45
N PHE A 291 7.82 15.06 -8.53
CA PHE A 291 8.78 15.18 -7.44
C PHE A 291 8.14 15.85 -6.22
N PHE A 292 7.40 16.93 -6.38
CA PHE A 292 6.67 17.56 -5.26
C PHE A 292 5.60 16.64 -4.67
N THR A 293 4.92 15.86 -5.50
CA THR A 293 3.97 14.84 -5.03
C THR A 293 4.66 13.74 -4.22
N SER A 294 5.89 13.40 -4.57
CA SER A 294 6.69 12.37 -3.89
C SER A 294 7.16 12.76 -2.47
N ILE A 295 7.05 14.04 -2.09
CA ILE A 295 7.33 14.51 -0.71
C ILE A 295 6.54 13.67 0.30
N ALA A 296 5.27 13.34 -0.01
CA ALA A 296 4.43 12.55 0.89
C ALA A 296 5.02 11.16 1.18
N PRO A 297 5.28 10.27 0.21
CA PRO A 297 5.88 8.96 0.48
C PRO A 297 7.34 9.05 0.97
N PHE A 298 8.14 10.00 0.51
CA PHE A 298 9.51 10.19 1.05
C PHE A 298 9.49 10.53 2.54
N GLY A 299 8.63 11.45 2.94
CA GLY A 299 8.52 11.83 4.34
C GLY A 299 8.07 10.66 5.23
N THR A 300 7.21 9.76 4.73
CA THR A 300 6.81 8.59 5.52
C THR A 300 7.96 7.65 5.85
N ILE A 301 9.00 7.57 5.01
CA ILE A 301 10.19 6.74 5.28
C ILE A 301 10.88 7.19 6.57
N LEU A 302 10.99 8.50 6.76
CA LEU A 302 11.70 9.10 7.90
C LEU A 302 10.77 9.30 9.12
N LEU A 303 9.57 9.80 8.88
CA LEU A 303 8.67 10.26 9.94
C LEU A 303 7.92 9.11 10.60
N THR A 304 7.60 8.01 9.87
CA THR A 304 6.84 6.90 10.47
C THR A 304 7.60 6.21 11.61
N PRO A 305 8.90 5.88 11.49
CA PRO A 305 9.66 5.33 12.61
C PRO A 305 9.77 6.32 13.79
N LEU A 306 9.92 7.61 13.48
CA LEU A 306 9.99 8.66 14.51
C LEU A 306 8.71 8.73 15.33
N PHE A 307 7.56 8.79 14.67
CA PHE A 307 6.25 8.84 15.32
C PHE A 307 5.87 7.51 16.00
N GLY A 308 6.31 6.38 15.45
CA GLY A 308 6.18 5.07 16.11
C GLY A 308 6.93 5.06 17.44
N SER A 309 8.18 5.50 17.47
CA SER A 309 8.96 5.64 18.69
C SER A 309 8.33 6.62 19.69
N LEU A 310 7.74 7.71 19.20
CA LEU A 310 7.01 8.67 20.04
C LEU A 310 5.81 8.01 20.73
N TYR A 311 5.03 7.23 19.97
CA TYR A 311 3.89 6.49 20.52
C TYR A 311 4.34 5.42 21.54
N ASP A 312 5.39 4.68 21.22
CA ASP A 312 5.90 3.62 22.08
C ASP A 312 6.32 4.14 23.47
N ARG A 313 6.93 5.33 23.50
CA ARG A 313 7.45 5.95 24.74
C ARG A 313 6.41 6.76 25.51
N HIS A 314 5.58 7.54 24.78
CA HIS A 314 4.67 8.52 25.42
C HIS A 314 3.21 8.10 25.38
N GLY A 315 2.85 7.09 24.60
CA GLY A 315 1.46 6.70 24.39
C GLY A 315 0.70 7.73 23.56
N ARG A 316 -0.56 8.00 23.96
CA ARG A 316 -1.50 8.90 23.27
C ARG A 316 -1.82 8.49 21.84
N GLY A 317 -1.90 7.17 21.56
CA GLY A 317 -2.08 6.63 20.22
C GLY A 317 -3.27 7.21 19.48
N VAL A 318 -4.46 7.23 20.10
CA VAL A 318 -5.66 7.79 19.46
C VAL A 318 -5.54 9.29 19.22
N THR A 319 -4.85 10.02 20.12
CA THR A 319 -4.60 11.45 19.92
C THR A 319 -3.74 11.69 18.67
N LEU A 320 -2.68 10.89 18.46
CA LEU A 320 -1.85 10.94 17.25
C LEU A 320 -2.67 10.64 16.00
N ILE A 321 -3.57 9.64 16.06
CA ILE A 321 -4.50 9.29 14.97
C ILE A 321 -5.43 10.46 14.63
N ILE A 322 -6.03 11.11 15.64
CA ILE A 322 -6.89 12.30 15.45
C ILE A 322 -6.09 13.44 14.82
N THR A 323 -4.89 13.72 15.32
CA THR A 323 -4.04 14.78 14.79
C THR A 323 -3.66 14.52 13.33
N GLY A 324 -3.29 13.30 12.98
CA GLY A 324 -2.97 12.92 11.59
C GLY A 324 -4.18 13.10 10.66
N ALA A 325 -5.37 12.67 11.08
CA ALA A 325 -6.59 12.84 10.29
C ALA A 325 -6.99 14.32 10.15
N ALA A 326 -6.84 15.12 11.22
CA ALA A 326 -7.08 16.56 11.19
C ALA A 326 -6.12 17.28 10.22
N MET A 327 -4.85 16.89 10.19
CA MET A 327 -3.88 17.42 9.24
C MET A 327 -4.27 17.09 7.79
N LEU A 328 -4.75 15.88 7.51
CA LEU A 328 -5.25 15.52 6.19
C LEU A 328 -6.45 16.37 5.78
N ALA A 329 -7.42 16.53 6.67
CA ALA A 329 -8.58 17.38 6.43
C ALA A 329 -8.15 18.82 6.13
N PHE A 330 -7.25 19.38 6.94
CA PHE A 330 -6.69 20.71 6.72
C PHE A 330 -6.02 20.86 5.35
N VAL A 331 -5.21 19.86 4.94
CA VAL A 331 -4.52 19.86 3.65
C VAL A 331 -5.51 19.87 2.50
N HIS A 332 -6.51 18.98 2.51
CA HIS A 332 -7.48 18.90 1.43
C HIS A 332 -8.39 20.13 1.37
N PHE A 333 -8.77 20.70 2.51
CA PHE A 333 -9.43 22.01 2.52
C PHE A 333 -8.51 23.11 1.96
N GLY A 334 -7.22 23.11 2.30
CA GLY A 334 -6.25 24.03 1.75
C GLY A 334 -6.16 23.91 0.22
N PHE A 335 -6.11 22.69 -0.29
CA PHE A 335 -6.14 22.45 -1.76
C PHE A 335 -7.48 22.83 -2.41
N ALA A 336 -8.60 22.86 -1.69
CA ALA A 336 -9.88 23.34 -2.21
C ALA A 336 -9.95 24.86 -2.35
N LEU A 337 -9.12 25.63 -1.60
CA LEU A 337 -9.11 27.09 -1.67
C LEU A 337 -8.66 27.59 -3.05
N PRO A 338 -9.14 28.77 -3.50
CA PRO A 338 -8.75 29.39 -4.77
C PRO A 338 -7.38 30.09 -4.66
N ILE A 339 -6.39 29.38 -4.13
CA ILE A 339 -5.01 29.84 -3.98
C ILE A 339 -4.16 29.13 -5.03
N HIS A 340 -3.45 29.90 -5.88
CA HIS A 340 -2.66 29.39 -6.99
C HIS A 340 -1.14 29.48 -6.75
N SER A 341 -0.70 29.53 -5.48
CA SER A 341 0.71 29.62 -5.12
C SER A 341 1.35 28.24 -5.05
N SER A 342 2.41 28.03 -5.84
CA SER A 342 3.20 26.78 -5.83
C SER A 342 3.84 26.54 -4.45
N SER A 343 4.33 27.57 -3.77
CA SER A 343 4.88 27.43 -2.41
C SER A 343 3.83 26.96 -1.39
N PHE A 344 2.59 27.44 -1.54
CA PHE A 344 1.48 26.99 -0.72
C PHE A 344 1.17 25.50 -0.95
N ALA A 345 1.15 25.06 -2.23
CA ALA A 345 0.94 23.66 -2.57
C ALA A 345 2.03 22.76 -1.97
N VAL A 346 3.30 23.16 -2.08
CA VAL A 346 4.42 22.41 -1.49
C VAL A 346 4.31 22.33 0.03
N ALA A 347 3.95 23.43 0.71
CA ALA A 347 3.72 23.44 2.15
C ALA A 347 2.61 22.46 2.55
N LEU A 348 1.51 22.41 1.80
CA LEU A 348 0.44 21.43 2.03
C LEU A 348 0.93 20.00 1.83
N MET A 349 1.79 19.71 0.84
CA MET A 349 2.37 18.37 0.65
C MET A 349 3.27 17.96 1.82
N VAL A 350 4.01 18.90 2.43
CA VAL A 350 4.80 18.63 3.64
C VAL A 350 3.87 18.28 4.82
N VAL A 351 2.80 19.06 5.02
CA VAL A 351 1.81 18.77 6.06
C VAL A 351 1.10 17.44 5.83
N LEU A 352 0.78 17.12 4.55
CA LEU A 352 0.25 15.82 4.16
C LEU A 352 1.17 14.69 4.60
N SER A 353 2.47 14.83 4.31
CA SER A 353 3.50 13.85 4.66
C SER A 353 3.53 13.57 6.17
N ILE A 354 3.45 14.61 6.99
CA ILE A 354 3.41 14.50 8.45
C ILE A 354 2.15 13.75 8.89
N GLY A 355 0.96 14.17 8.43
CA GLY A 355 -0.31 13.53 8.78
C GLY A 355 -0.38 12.07 8.33
N TYR A 356 0.11 11.80 7.10
CA TYR A 356 0.17 10.45 6.51
C TYR A 356 1.15 9.51 7.25
N SER A 357 2.15 10.05 7.92
CA SER A 357 3.08 9.27 8.75
C SER A 357 2.55 9.07 10.16
N LEU A 358 1.95 10.11 10.73
CA LEU A 358 1.55 10.17 12.14
C LEU A 358 0.44 9.17 12.48
N ALA A 359 -0.65 9.15 11.70
CA ALA A 359 -1.80 8.31 11.98
C ALA A 359 -1.49 6.80 11.86
N PRO A 360 -0.88 6.29 10.78
CA PRO A 360 -0.55 4.86 10.67
C PRO A 360 0.46 4.38 11.70
N SER A 361 1.42 5.22 12.13
CA SER A 361 2.41 4.85 13.13
C SER A 361 1.80 4.51 14.49
N ALA A 362 0.65 5.10 14.82
CA ALA A 362 -0.11 4.80 16.02
C ALA A 362 -1.23 3.77 15.79
N LEU A 363 -1.85 3.78 14.60
CA LEU A 363 -3.02 2.94 14.28
C LEU A 363 -2.69 1.44 14.32
N TRP A 364 -1.64 1.03 13.61
CA TRP A 364 -1.32 -0.39 13.48
C TRP A 364 -0.94 -1.04 14.81
N PRO A 365 -0.19 -0.40 15.71
CA PRO A 365 0.04 -0.92 17.06
C PRO A 365 -1.21 -0.92 17.96
N CYS A 366 -2.28 -0.18 17.61
CA CYS A 366 -3.54 -0.23 18.36
C CYS A 366 -4.36 -1.49 18.06
N VAL A 367 -4.21 -2.12 16.90
CA VAL A 367 -4.98 -3.32 16.51
C VAL A 367 -4.82 -4.47 17.51
N PRO A 368 -3.59 -4.90 17.89
CA PRO A 368 -3.42 -6.00 18.85
C PRO A 368 -3.86 -5.66 20.29
N LYS A 369 -4.15 -4.39 20.59
CA LYS A 369 -4.74 -4.01 21.90
C LYS A 369 -6.25 -4.27 21.96
N ILE A 370 -6.91 -4.39 20.79
CA ILE A 370 -8.36 -4.60 20.68
C ILE A 370 -8.69 -6.05 20.33
N ILE A 371 -7.83 -6.70 19.55
CA ILE A 371 -8.07 -8.01 18.95
C ILE A 371 -7.08 -9.02 19.50
N ALA A 372 -7.57 -10.20 19.87
CA ALA A 372 -6.73 -11.27 20.36
C ALA A 372 -5.67 -11.69 19.33
N LEU A 373 -4.46 -12.02 19.78
CA LEU A 373 -3.32 -12.34 18.92
C LEU A 373 -3.62 -13.43 17.88
N LYS A 374 -4.39 -14.46 18.27
CA LYS A 374 -4.81 -15.56 17.39
C LYS A 374 -5.70 -15.09 16.21
N CYS A 375 -6.39 -13.96 16.33
CA CYS A 375 -7.31 -13.41 15.32
C CYS A 375 -6.67 -12.29 14.47
N LEU A 376 -5.44 -11.88 14.77
CA LEU A 376 -4.82 -10.70 14.15
C LEU A 376 -4.68 -10.83 12.62
N GLY A 377 -4.26 -11.99 12.13
CA GLY A 377 -4.10 -12.22 10.69
C GLY A 377 -5.43 -12.04 9.94
N THR A 378 -6.50 -12.64 10.44
CA THR A 378 -7.86 -12.50 9.87
C THR A 378 -8.35 -11.06 9.98
N ALA A 379 -8.13 -10.40 11.13
CA ALA A 379 -8.54 -9.02 11.32
C ALA A 379 -7.83 -8.07 10.33
N TYR A 380 -6.52 -8.20 10.17
CA TYR A 380 -5.78 -7.40 9.18
C TYR A 380 -6.27 -7.67 7.75
N SER A 381 -6.50 -8.93 7.36
CA SER A 381 -7.03 -9.27 6.04
C SER A 381 -8.39 -8.63 5.79
N MET A 382 -9.28 -8.62 6.79
CA MET A 382 -10.59 -7.97 6.69
C MET A 382 -10.46 -6.44 6.61
N ILE A 383 -9.59 -5.83 7.42
CA ILE A 383 -9.34 -4.39 7.36
C ILE A 383 -8.83 -4.00 5.96
N PHE A 384 -7.85 -4.71 5.41
CA PHE A 384 -7.32 -4.44 4.07
C PHE A 384 -8.35 -4.69 2.98
N PHE A 385 -9.16 -5.75 3.10
CA PHE A 385 -10.25 -6.02 2.16
C PHE A 385 -11.23 -4.83 2.10
N ILE A 386 -11.72 -4.39 3.24
CA ILE A 386 -12.67 -3.28 3.34
C ILE A 386 -12.00 -1.96 2.90
N GLN A 387 -10.74 -1.75 3.23
CA GLN A 387 -9.96 -0.58 2.78
C GLN A 387 -9.87 -0.48 1.25
N ASN A 388 -9.78 -1.61 0.54
CA ASN A 388 -9.72 -1.62 -0.92
C ASN A 388 -10.98 -1.06 -1.60
N PHE A 389 -12.16 -1.09 -0.94
CA PHE A 389 -13.36 -0.40 -1.46
C PHE A 389 -13.10 1.10 -1.66
N GLY A 390 -12.53 1.77 -0.66
CA GLY A 390 -12.21 3.18 -0.77
C GLY A 390 -11.17 3.46 -1.86
N ARG A 391 -10.13 2.63 -1.94
CA ARG A 391 -9.08 2.76 -2.97
C ARG A 391 -9.60 2.53 -4.40
N SER A 392 -10.69 1.78 -4.58
CA SER A 392 -11.30 1.54 -5.88
C SER A 392 -12.36 2.58 -6.24
N ILE A 393 -13.22 2.94 -5.31
CA ILE A 393 -14.39 3.80 -5.58
C ILE A 393 -14.00 5.28 -5.63
N ILE A 394 -13.16 5.74 -4.71
CA ILE A 394 -12.82 7.17 -4.64
C ILE A 394 -12.13 7.69 -5.91
N PRO A 395 -11.18 6.98 -6.56
CA PRO A 395 -10.62 7.46 -7.83
C PRO A 395 -11.67 7.65 -8.93
N MET A 396 -12.68 6.77 -8.99
CA MET A 396 -13.77 6.87 -9.97
C MET A 396 -14.63 8.13 -9.73
N ILE A 397 -14.93 8.42 -8.45
CA ILE A 397 -15.67 9.65 -8.06
C ILE A 397 -14.82 10.88 -8.43
N VAL A 398 -13.54 10.88 -8.06
CA VAL A 398 -12.63 12.01 -8.30
C VAL A 398 -12.42 12.24 -9.79
N GLY A 399 -12.25 11.19 -10.59
CA GLY A 399 -12.15 11.32 -12.06
C GLY A 399 -13.38 12.01 -12.66
N ARG A 400 -14.59 11.58 -12.24
CA ARG A 400 -15.84 12.20 -12.71
C ARG A 400 -16.01 13.64 -12.21
N THR A 401 -15.61 13.95 -10.98
CA THR A 401 -15.69 15.32 -10.46
C THR A 401 -14.68 16.24 -11.15
N ASN A 402 -13.48 15.76 -11.46
CA ASN A 402 -12.46 16.55 -12.19
C ASN A 402 -12.88 16.89 -13.62
N GLU A 403 -13.70 16.04 -14.25
CA GLU A 403 -14.23 16.32 -15.60
C GLU A 403 -15.26 17.44 -15.58
N THR A 404 -16.07 17.51 -14.51
CA THR A 404 -17.13 18.52 -14.37
C THR A 404 -16.65 19.80 -13.68
N ASP A 405 -15.59 19.74 -12.88
CA ASP A 405 -14.99 20.86 -12.15
C ASP A 405 -13.49 20.98 -12.42
N PRO A 406 -13.09 21.74 -13.46
CA PRO A 406 -11.68 21.96 -13.78
C PRO A 406 -10.89 22.69 -12.69
N THR A 407 -11.55 23.27 -11.68
CA THR A 407 -10.88 23.94 -10.55
C THR A 407 -10.36 22.98 -9.50
N TYR A 408 -10.71 21.71 -9.60
CA TYR A 408 -10.42 20.66 -8.61
C TYR A 408 -11.02 20.89 -7.21
N THR A 409 -11.85 21.91 -7.04
CA THR A 409 -12.42 22.27 -5.73
C THR A 409 -13.30 21.14 -5.21
N THR A 410 -14.20 20.61 -6.06
CA THR A 410 -15.11 19.51 -5.68
C THR A 410 -14.36 18.24 -5.28
N SER A 411 -13.34 17.87 -6.06
CA SER A 411 -12.51 16.70 -5.75
C SER A 411 -11.75 16.84 -4.44
N MET A 412 -11.20 18.02 -4.18
CA MET A 412 -10.50 18.29 -2.91
C MET A 412 -11.47 18.29 -1.73
N LEU A 413 -12.71 18.75 -1.91
CA LEU A 413 -13.76 18.66 -0.89
C LEU A 413 -14.17 17.20 -0.62
N VAL A 414 -14.22 16.33 -1.64
CA VAL A 414 -14.46 14.89 -1.45
C VAL A 414 -13.39 14.30 -0.52
N PHE A 415 -12.11 14.60 -0.77
CA PHE A 415 -11.03 14.15 0.10
C PHE A 415 -11.10 14.77 1.49
N ALA A 416 -11.44 16.06 1.60
CA ALA A 416 -11.57 16.75 2.88
C ALA A 416 -12.68 16.15 3.75
N VAL A 417 -13.85 15.89 3.15
CA VAL A 417 -14.99 15.25 3.84
C VAL A 417 -14.62 13.84 4.29
N THR A 418 -13.91 13.08 3.44
CA THR A 418 -13.44 11.74 3.77
C THR A 418 -12.45 11.78 4.95
N ALA A 419 -11.53 12.73 4.96
CA ALA A 419 -10.58 12.93 6.06
C ALA A 419 -11.25 13.41 7.35
N LEU A 420 -12.26 14.30 7.25
CA LEU A 420 -13.09 14.70 8.40
C LEU A 420 -13.85 13.51 8.97
N GLY A 421 -14.42 12.68 8.11
CA GLY A 421 -15.05 11.42 8.53
C GLY A 421 -14.08 10.53 9.31
N ALA A 422 -12.85 10.38 8.83
CA ALA A 422 -11.79 9.67 9.55
C ALA A 422 -11.52 10.30 10.92
N MET A 423 -11.42 11.62 11.00
CA MET A 423 -11.23 12.34 12.26
C MET A 423 -12.39 12.09 13.24
N CYS A 424 -13.64 12.16 12.79
CA CYS A 424 -14.81 11.86 13.62
C CYS A 424 -14.78 10.42 14.16
N VAL A 425 -14.41 9.45 13.32
CA VAL A 425 -14.24 8.05 13.75
C VAL A 425 -13.12 7.93 14.78
N ALA A 426 -12.00 8.63 14.61
CA ALA A 426 -10.91 8.63 15.58
C ALA A 426 -11.34 9.22 16.93
N VAL A 427 -12.18 10.28 16.93
CA VAL A 427 -12.79 10.82 18.16
C VAL A 427 -13.70 9.78 18.82
N ALA A 428 -14.52 9.07 18.03
CA ALA A 428 -15.33 7.97 18.55
C ALA A 428 -14.47 6.84 19.14
N MET A 429 -13.31 6.52 18.52
CA MET A 429 -12.34 5.57 19.07
C MET A 429 -11.85 6.02 20.46
N LEU A 430 -11.57 7.31 20.67
CA LEU A 430 -11.15 7.83 21.96
C LEU A 430 -12.24 7.62 23.03
N TYR A 431 -13.50 7.87 22.65
CA TYR A 431 -14.62 7.69 23.57
C TYR A 431 -14.82 6.20 23.93
N VAL A 432 -14.76 5.31 22.94
CA VAL A 432 -14.91 3.87 23.15
C VAL A 432 -13.72 3.29 23.93
N ASP A 433 -12.49 3.76 23.67
CA ASP A 433 -11.29 3.37 24.46
C ASP A 433 -11.47 3.68 25.93
N ARG A 434 -11.97 4.89 26.27
CA ARG A 434 -12.26 5.27 27.67
C ARG A 434 -13.33 4.40 28.33
N ARG A 435 -14.34 3.95 27.57
CA ARG A 435 -15.43 3.10 28.11
C ARG A 435 -15.04 1.62 28.25
N LYS A 436 -14.30 1.10 27.27
CA LYS A 436 -13.97 -0.34 27.20
C LYS A 436 -12.61 -0.66 27.79
N GLY A 437 -11.75 0.33 28.02
CA GLY A 437 -10.46 0.15 28.64
C GLY A 437 -9.44 -0.57 27.77
N TYR A 438 -9.49 -0.41 26.43
CA TYR A 438 -8.53 -1.05 25.51
C TYR A 438 -7.08 -0.60 25.73
N GLY A 439 -6.87 0.59 26.31
CA GLY A 439 -5.56 1.14 26.57
C GLY A 439 -4.84 1.69 25.35
N LEU A 440 -5.60 2.18 24.37
CA LEU A 440 -5.04 2.74 23.12
C LEU A 440 -4.21 4.01 23.36
N GLN A 441 -4.47 4.71 24.48
CA GLN A 441 -3.73 5.90 24.87
C GLN A 441 -2.47 5.57 25.71
N LYS A 442 -2.31 4.32 26.15
CA LYS A 442 -1.15 3.93 26.94
C LYS A 442 0.08 3.68 26.05
N PRO A 443 1.29 3.98 26.51
CA PRO A 443 2.52 3.62 25.79
C PRO A 443 2.63 2.09 25.63
N ASN A 444 3.40 1.66 24.65
CA ASN A 444 3.67 0.23 24.44
C ASN A 444 4.84 -0.25 25.32
N ILE A 445 5.76 0.65 25.65
CA ILE A 445 6.89 0.38 26.56
C ILE A 445 6.51 0.94 27.94
N ASN A 446 6.33 0.04 28.91
CA ASN A 446 6.20 0.46 30.29
C ASN A 446 7.60 0.85 30.81
N HIS A 447 7.82 2.12 31.06
CA HIS A 447 8.95 2.54 31.88
C HIS A 447 8.59 2.21 33.33
N SER A 448 8.93 0.98 33.79
CA SER A 448 8.94 0.60 35.20
C SER A 448 10.08 1.28 35.91
#